data_f6ffd6bb7867d7745cf8a285f2e57e35
#
_entry.id   f6ffd6bb7867d7745cf8a285f2e57e35
#
_cell.length_a   1.000
_cell.length_b   1.000
_cell.length_c   1.000
_cell.angle_alpha   90.00
_cell.angle_beta   90.00
_cell.angle_gamma   90.00
#
_symmetry.space_group_name_H-M   'P 1'
#
loop_
_entity.id
_entity.type
_entity.pdbx_description
1 polymer ?
#
loop_
_entity_poly.entity_id
_entity_poly.type
_entity_poly.pdbx_seq_one_letter_code
_entity_poly.pdbx_strand_id
1 'polypeptide(L)' 'MDQQLFDRFKKCAVDVLAVDAAKITMEASFKDDLGSDSLDLVEFVMALEEEFGIEVPESDLEGVDTVGKAFNLVTAKGS' A
#
# COMPACT_ATOMS: atom_id res chain seq x y z
N MET A 1 -14.64 -6.69 -2.94
CA MET A 1 -13.65 -5.75 -2.37
C MET A 1 -14.38 -4.64 -1.63
N ASP A 2 -13.90 -4.29 -0.44
CA ASP A 2 -14.47 -3.21 0.34
C ASP A 2 -13.92 -1.87 -0.13
N GLN A 3 -14.78 -1.05 -0.72
CA GLN A 3 -14.37 0.23 -1.29
C GLN A 3 -13.86 1.18 -0.20
N GLN A 4 -14.42 1.13 1.00
CA GLN A 4 -13.96 1.98 2.09
C GLN A 4 -12.55 1.64 2.52
N LEU A 5 -12.22 0.36 2.58
CA LEU A 5 -10.85 -0.07 2.90
C LEU A 5 -9.88 0.38 1.82
N PHE A 6 -10.27 0.25 0.56
CA PHE A 6 -9.41 0.68 -0.53
C PHE A 6 -9.23 2.20 -0.53
N ASP A 7 -10.27 2.96 -0.20
CA ASP A 7 -10.17 4.42 -0.12
C ASP A 7 -9.20 4.85 0.98
N ARG A 8 -9.22 4.17 2.13
CA ARG A 8 -8.28 4.45 3.21
C ARG A 8 -6.86 4.10 2.80
N PHE A 9 -6.69 2.96 2.15
CA PHE A 9 -5.40 2.53 1.62
C PHE A 9 -4.85 3.56 0.62
N LYS A 10 -5.70 3.98 -0.30
CA LYS A 10 -5.34 4.95 -1.32
C LYS A 10 -4.91 6.28 -0.71
N LYS A 11 -5.64 6.73 0.32
CA LYS A 11 -5.32 7.98 1.00
C LYS A 11 -3.92 7.91 1.63
N CYS A 12 -3.59 6.79 2.25
CA CYS A 12 -2.25 6.60 2.82
C CYS A 12 -1.20 6.67 1.72
N ALA A 13 -1.46 6.06 0.57
CA ALA A 13 -0.52 6.09 -0.54
C ALA A 13 -0.29 7.51 -1.05
N VAL A 14 -1.37 8.27 -1.21
CA VAL A 14 -1.27 9.66 -1.65
C VAL A 14 -0.45 10.50 -0.66
N ASP A 15 -0.72 10.32 0.63
CA ASP A 15 -0.05 11.10 1.67
C ASP A 15 1.43 10.76 1.79
N VAL A 16 1.77 9.47 1.75
CA VAL A 16 3.15 9.02 1.98
C VAL A 16 3.98 9.08 0.72
N LEU A 17 3.43 8.62 -0.39
CA LEU A 17 4.16 8.51 -1.66
C LEU A 17 4.05 9.78 -2.51
N ALA A 18 3.19 10.70 -2.15
CA ALA A 18 2.98 11.98 -2.84
C ALA A 18 2.64 11.76 -4.32
N VAL A 19 1.74 10.81 -4.60
CA VAL A 19 1.30 10.50 -5.95
C VAL A 19 -0.18 10.84 -6.10
N ASP A 20 -0.63 11.01 -7.35
CA ASP A 20 -2.04 11.26 -7.63
C ASP A 20 -2.88 10.03 -7.30
N ALA A 21 -4.06 10.26 -6.70
CA ALA A 21 -4.98 9.18 -6.38
C ALA A 21 -5.37 8.39 -7.64
N ALA A 22 -5.44 9.05 -8.78
CA ALA A 22 -5.81 8.42 -10.04
C ALA A 22 -4.78 7.36 -10.48
N LYS A 23 -3.55 7.45 -9.99
CA LYS A 23 -2.51 6.47 -10.30
C LYS A 23 -2.54 5.25 -9.40
N ILE A 24 -3.30 5.30 -8.31
CA ILE A 24 -3.39 4.20 -7.36
C ILE A 24 -4.46 3.22 -7.83
N THR A 25 -4.05 2.28 -8.65
CA THR A 25 -4.92 1.21 -9.14
C THR A 25 -4.35 -0.13 -8.68
N MET A 26 -5.16 -1.17 -8.69
CA MET A 26 -4.70 -2.50 -8.27
C MET A 26 -3.53 -3.01 -9.09
N GLU A 27 -3.45 -2.58 -10.35
CA GLU A 27 -2.41 -3.03 -11.27
C GLU A 27 -1.15 -2.15 -11.24
N ALA A 28 -1.21 -1.01 -10.57
CA ALA A 28 -0.09 -0.07 -10.54
C ALA A 28 1.12 -0.68 -9.84
N SER A 29 2.28 -0.53 -10.46
CA SER A 29 3.55 -0.95 -9.87
C SER A 29 4.11 0.19 -9.03
N PHE A 30 4.55 -0.12 -7.81
CA PHE A 30 5.15 0.91 -6.96
C PHE A 30 6.39 1.52 -7.59
N LYS A 31 7.20 0.71 -8.23
CA LYS A 31 8.44 1.17 -8.83
C LYS A 31 8.22 1.85 -10.17
N ASP A 32 7.47 1.21 -11.05
CA ASP A 32 7.32 1.67 -12.44
C ASP A 32 6.24 2.74 -12.61
N ASP A 33 5.12 2.59 -11.93
CA ASP A 33 3.98 3.50 -12.09
C ASP A 33 3.99 4.64 -11.08
N LEU A 34 4.42 4.37 -9.86
CA LEU A 34 4.40 5.35 -8.78
C LEU A 34 5.77 5.94 -8.49
N GLY A 35 6.83 5.39 -9.08
CA GLY A 35 8.18 5.90 -8.90
C GLY A 35 8.70 5.75 -7.48
N SER A 36 8.19 4.77 -6.74
CA SER A 36 8.59 4.55 -5.35
C SER A 36 9.70 3.51 -5.28
N ASP A 37 10.66 3.73 -4.39
CA ASP A 37 11.67 2.73 -4.12
C ASP A 37 11.31 1.90 -2.89
N SER A 38 12.19 1.01 -2.46
CA SER A 38 11.92 0.12 -1.34
C SER A 38 11.76 0.88 -0.02
N LEU A 39 12.47 1.98 0.15
CA LEU A 39 12.34 2.82 1.35
C LEU A 39 10.96 3.47 1.41
N ASP A 40 10.49 4.00 0.27
CA ASP A 40 9.15 4.58 0.19
C ASP A 40 8.09 3.53 0.51
N LEU A 41 8.26 2.31 0.02
CA LEU A 41 7.32 1.23 0.30
C LEU A 41 7.28 0.91 1.79
N VAL A 42 8.43 0.86 2.45
CA VAL A 42 8.51 0.60 3.89
C VAL A 42 7.77 1.70 4.67
N GLU A 43 8.00 2.96 4.32
CA GLU A 43 7.31 4.08 4.97
C GLU A 43 5.80 4.01 4.75
N PHE A 44 5.38 3.66 3.54
CA PHE A 44 3.97 3.49 3.23
C PHE A 44 3.35 2.39 4.06
N VAL A 45 4.02 1.25 4.16
CA VAL A 45 3.52 0.12 4.95
C VAL A 45 3.42 0.49 6.42
N MET A 46 4.37 1.25 6.96
CA MET A 46 4.28 1.71 8.34
C MET A 46 3.05 2.57 8.57
N ALA A 47 2.72 3.43 7.62
CA ALA A 47 1.50 4.23 7.70
C ALA A 47 0.25 3.35 7.66
N LEU A 48 0.27 2.30 6.85
CA LEU A 48 -0.84 1.35 6.78
C LEU A 48 -1.00 0.59 8.09
N GLU A 49 0.10 0.23 8.73
CA GLU A 49 0.05 -0.43 10.04
C GLU A 49 -0.68 0.42 11.06
N GLU A 50 -0.40 1.71 11.08
CA GLU A 50 -1.07 2.64 11.99
C GLU A 50 -2.54 2.85 11.60
N GLU A 51 -2.81 3.00 10.31
CA GLU A 51 -4.16 3.29 9.83
C GLU A 51 -5.11 2.11 10.07
N PHE A 52 -4.64 0.89 9.87
CA PHE A 52 -5.46 -0.30 9.98
C PHE A 52 -5.27 -1.08 11.28
N GLY A 53 -4.31 -0.68 12.11
CA GLY A 53 -4.03 -1.36 13.37
C GLY A 53 -3.49 -2.78 13.17
N ILE A 54 -2.60 -2.96 12.22
CA ILE A 54 -2.05 -4.27 11.86
C ILE A 54 -0.53 -4.24 11.96
N GLU A 55 0.07 -5.41 11.92
CA GLU A 55 1.53 -5.56 11.85
C GLU A 55 1.88 -6.28 10.55
N VAL A 56 2.83 -5.70 9.80
CA VAL A 56 3.30 -6.27 8.55
C VAL A 56 4.82 -6.44 8.66
N PRO A 57 5.31 -7.66 8.95
CA PRO A 57 6.74 -7.90 9.01
C PRO A 57 7.39 -7.61 7.66
N GLU A 58 8.64 -7.18 7.69
CA GLU A 58 9.37 -6.87 6.48
C GLU A 58 9.42 -8.05 5.51
N SER A 59 9.47 -9.26 6.03
CA SER A 59 9.48 -10.47 5.20
C SER A 59 8.21 -10.62 4.36
N ASP A 60 7.08 -10.08 4.83
CA ASP A 60 5.83 -10.12 4.08
C ASP A 60 5.85 -9.17 2.87
N LEU A 61 6.79 -8.25 2.83
CA LEU A 61 6.91 -7.29 1.73
C LEU A 61 7.64 -7.86 0.53
N GLU A 62 8.28 -9.02 0.67
CA GLU A 62 8.96 -9.65 -0.44
C GLU A 62 7.93 -10.02 -1.52
N GLY A 63 8.21 -9.60 -2.75
CA GLY A 63 7.30 -9.84 -3.85
C GLY A 63 6.13 -8.88 -3.96
N VAL A 64 6.00 -7.94 -3.02
CA VAL A 64 4.94 -6.93 -3.08
C VAL A 64 5.44 -5.79 -3.98
N ASP A 65 5.08 -5.87 -5.25
CA ASP A 65 5.51 -4.91 -6.25
C ASP A 65 4.36 -4.11 -6.86
N THR A 66 3.11 -4.47 -6.56
CA THR A 66 1.94 -3.76 -7.05
C THR A 66 1.03 -3.33 -5.91
N VAL A 67 0.20 -2.33 -6.20
CA VAL A 67 -0.79 -1.83 -5.24
C VAL A 67 -1.73 -2.97 -4.82
N GLY A 68 -2.17 -3.80 -5.78
CA GLY A 68 -3.07 -4.90 -5.48
C GLY A 68 -2.49 -5.89 -4.49
N LYS A 69 -1.22 -6.24 -4.65
CA LYS A 69 -0.55 -7.16 -3.72
C LYS A 69 -0.46 -6.57 -2.33
N ALA A 70 -0.13 -5.28 -2.23
CA ALA A 70 -0.07 -4.60 -0.94
C ALA A 70 -1.45 -4.52 -0.30
N PHE A 71 -2.47 -4.20 -1.07
CA PHE A 71 -3.83 -4.11 -0.55
C PHE A 71 -4.33 -5.47 -0.05
N ASN A 72 -4.07 -6.52 -0.82
CA ASN A 72 -4.45 -7.88 -0.39
C ASN A 72 -3.75 -8.28 0.90
N LEU A 73 -2.47 -7.94 1.02
CA LEU A 73 -1.72 -8.21 2.25
C LEU A 73 -2.35 -7.50 3.45
N VAL A 74 -2.67 -6.23 3.30
CA VAL A 74 -3.27 -5.43 4.37
C VAL A 74 -4.64 -5.98 4.77
N THR A 75 -5.49 -6.30 3.80
CA THR A 75 -6.82 -6.81 4.10
C THR A 75 -6.77 -8.20 4.73
N ALA A 76 -5.81 -9.03 4.35
CA ALA A 76 -5.61 -10.33 4.96
C ALA A 76 -5.21 -10.21 6.43
N LYS A 77 -4.41 -9.19 6.77
CA LYS A 77 -3.97 -8.95 8.15
C LYS A 77 -5.05 -8.31 8.99
N GLY A 78 -5.87 -7.46 8.39
CA GLY A 78 -6.85 -6.66 9.10
C GLY A 78 -8.21 -7.31 9.29
N SER A 79 -8.45 -8.43 8.65
CA SER A 79 -9.77 -9.08 8.70
C SER A 79 -9.80 -10.27 9.65
#